data_efa33e1221137a2295db05c3fa9a6edd
#
_entry.id   efa33e1221137a2295db05c3fa9a6edd
#
_cell.length_a   1.000
_cell.length_b   1.000
_cell.length_c   1.000
_cell.angle_alpha   90.00
_cell.angle_beta   90.00
_cell.angle_gamma   90.00
#
_symmetry.space_group_name_H-M   'P 1'
#
loop_
_entity.id
_entity.type
_entity.pdbx_description
1 polymer ?
#
loop_
_entity_poly.entity_id
_entity_poly.type
_entity_poly.pdbx_seq_one_letter_code
_entity_poly.pdbx_strand_id
1 'polypeptide(L)'
;EASSLDNRQDGLLQSRDRAVVKTRGDLDNRGGQVIGLNDLEVGAATLDNGQQGLLGSQQSTRVSAQALVNRGDGEVSGKRVEARVGSLDNRGGKLIGDDLLVVASGAIDNRLGLFSAANRLDLRARSLDNSGKGTLSSRGGLEVSLGGLLDNRDEGNLLSLGAQRVTVGQLDNRAGGLLSSRSELNVHGASLDNRGGVLVADAGLSATGGAFDLSLIHISERAG
;
A
#
# COMPACT_ATOMS: atom_id res chain seq x y z
N GLU A 1 12.90 16.65 20.50
CA GLU A 1 11.55 16.12 20.25
C GLU A 1 10.50 17.11 20.74
N ALA A 2 9.62 17.54 19.83
CA ALA A 2 8.48 18.38 20.17
C ALA A 2 7.31 17.56 20.71
N SER A 3 6.39 18.20 21.45
CA SER A 3 5.13 17.57 21.84
C SER A 3 4.21 17.35 20.64
N SER A 4 4.18 18.31 19.72
CA SER A 4 3.45 18.31 18.46
C SER A 4 4.12 19.20 17.44
N LEU A 5 3.76 19.05 16.17
CA LEU A 5 4.25 19.87 15.07
C LEU A 5 3.10 20.19 14.12
N ASP A 6 2.95 21.47 13.80
CA ASP A 6 2.04 21.95 12.76
C ASP A 6 2.86 22.49 11.58
N ASN A 7 2.76 21.81 10.44
CA ASN A 7 3.43 22.15 9.17
C ASN A 7 2.42 22.30 8.03
N ARG A 8 1.21 22.69 8.35
CA ARG A 8 0.11 22.84 7.38
C ARG A 8 0.33 24.03 6.43
N GLN A 9 -0.51 24.10 5.39
CA GLN A 9 -0.70 25.31 4.56
C GLN A 9 0.62 25.78 3.98
N ASP A 10 1.20 24.97 3.10
CA ASP A 10 2.49 25.24 2.43
C ASP A 10 3.70 25.30 3.37
N GLY A 11 3.55 24.84 4.62
CA GLY A 11 4.67 24.68 5.55
C GLY A 11 5.77 23.82 4.92
N LEU A 12 7.03 24.27 4.99
CA LEU A 12 8.16 23.54 4.41
C LEU A 12 9.23 23.27 5.47
N LEU A 13 9.46 21.98 5.71
CA LEU A 13 10.61 21.48 6.45
C LEU A 13 11.55 20.77 5.48
N GLN A 14 12.72 21.31 5.24
CA GLN A 14 13.66 20.74 4.27
C GLN A 14 15.08 20.64 4.82
N SER A 15 15.73 19.52 4.53
CA SER A 15 17.16 19.32 4.74
C SER A 15 17.86 18.98 3.41
N ARG A 16 19.08 19.49 3.22
CA ARG A 16 19.90 19.17 2.04
C ARG A 16 20.50 17.76 2.09
N ASP A 17 20.38 17.07 3.20
CA ASP A 17 20.84 15.70 3.38
C ASP A 17 19.75 14.88 4.06
N ARG A 18 19.86 14.57 5.31
CA ARG A 18 18.88 13.82 6.09
C ARG A 18 17.99 14.77 6.90
N ALA A 19 16.69 14.56 6.82
CA ALA A 19 15.72 15.16 7.73
C ALA A 19 15.24 14.13 8.75
N VAL A 20 15.18 14.52 10.02
CA VAL A 20 14.60 13.71 11.10
C VAL A 20 13.58 14.57 11.83
N VAL A 21 12.31 14.21 11.74
CA VAL A 21 11.21 14.92 12.39
C VAL A 21 10.51 13.96 13.33
N LYS A 22 10.56 14.24 14.64
CA LYS A 22 9.93 13.38 15.66
C LYS A 22 9.11 14.21 16.64
N THR A 23 7.87 13.79 16.83
CA THR A 23 6.97 14.32 17.85
C THR A 23 6.51 13.20 18.77
N ARG A 24 6.18 13.53 20.02
CA ARG A 24 5.56 12.56 20.93
C ARG A 24 4.05 12.42 20.68
N GLY A 25 3.42 13.47 20.20
CA GLY A 25 2.00 13.53 19.85
C GLY A 25 1.80 13.67 18.35
N ASP A 26 1.01 14.65 17.95
CA ASP A 26 0.56 14.84 16.58
C ASP A 26 1.58 15.56 15.71
N LEU A 27 1.68 15.14 14.47
CA LEU A 27 2.31 15.86 13.38
C LEU A 27 1.25 16.11 12.30
N ASP A 28 0.91 17.37 12.08
CA ASP A 28 -0.02 17.78 11.05
C ASP A 28 0.75 18.39 9.88
N ASN A 29 0.80 17.65 8.76
CA ASN A 29 1.48 18.04 7.51
C ASN A 29 0.48 18.21 6.36
N ARG A 30 -0.77 18.48 6.64
CA ARG A 30 -1.79 18.67 5.59
C ARG A 30 -1.45 19.87 4.69
N GLY A 31 -1.27 19.60 3.39
CA GLY A 31 -0.84 20.62 2.43
C GLY A 31 0.58 21.14 2.66
N GLY A 32 1.34 20.56 3.58
CA GLY A 32 2.73 20.90 3.87
C GLY A 32 3.72 19.92 3.26
N GLN A 33 5.00 20.22 3.36
CA GLN A 33 6.07 19.39 2.83
C GLN A 33 7.15 19.14 3.88
N VAL A 34 7.55 17.88 4.02
CA VAL A 34 8.72 17.47 4.81
C VAL A 34 9.66 16.70 3.89
N ILE A 35 10.84 17.26 3.63
CA ILE A 35 11.76 16.75 2.62
C ILE A 35 13.16 16.57 3.23
N GLY A 36 13.67 15.34 3.17
CA GLY A 36 15.10 15.09 3.33
C GLY A 36 15.70 14.80 1.96
N LEU A 37 16.65 15.58 1.46
CA LEU A 37 17.10 15.39 0.08
C LEU A 37 17.65 13.97 -0.16
N ASN A 38 18.40 13.42 0.77
CA ASN A 38 18.82 12.01 0.74
C ASN A 38 17.85 11.13 1.51
N ASP A 39 17.69 11.35 2.81
CA ASP A 39 16.86 10.51 3.67
C ASP A 39 15.86 11.34 4.49
N LEU A 40 14.68 10.76 4.68
CA LEU A 40 13.67 11.30 5.56
C LEU A 40 13.27 10.26 6.61
N GLU A 41 13.25 10.67 7.87
CA GLU A 41 12.71 9.87 8.98
C GLU A 41 11.64 10.71 9.71
N VAL A 42 10.42 10.21 9.74
CA VAL A 42 9.30 10.86 10.43
C VAL A 42 8.73 9.92 11.50
N GLY A 43 8.55 10.44 12.70
CA GLY A 43 7.93 9.71 13.81
C GLY A 43 6.90 10.56 14.56
N ALA A 44 5.70 10.02 14.80
CA ALA A 44 4.64 10.69 15.53
C ALA A 44 3.67 9.67 16.18
N ALA A 45 2.87 10.11 17.14
CA ALA A 45 1.72 9.29 17.55
C ALA A 45 0.67 9.29 16.43
N THR A 46 0.22 10.47 16.01
CA THR A 46 -0.64 10.65 14.84
C THR A 46 0.09 11.49 13.81
N LEU A 47 0.13 11.02 12.57
CA LEU A 47 0.70 11.75 11.43
C LEU A 47 -0.40 11.98 10.40
N ASP A 48 -0.81 13.23 10.21
CA ASP A 48 -1.73 13.61 9.13
C ASP A 48 -0.95 14.27 7.99
N ASN A 49 -0.81 13.52 6.89
CA ASN A 49 -0.17 13.94 5.63
C ASN A 49 -1.22 14.10 4.52
N GLY A 50 -2.47 14.30 4.87
CA GLY A 50 -3.56 14.45 3.91
C GLY A 50 -3.54 15.77 3.14
N GLN A 51 -4.54 15.95 2.27
CA GLN A 51 -4.73 17.22 1.55
C GLN A 51 -3.47 17.68 0.80
N GLN A 52 -2.87 16.79 -0.01
CA GLN A 52 -1.66 17.05 -0.78
C GLN A 52 -0.38 17.23 0.06
N GLY A 53 -0.37 16.76 1.31
CA GLY A 53 0.84 16.75 2.12
C GLY A 53 1.91 15.85 1.49
N LEU A 54 3.18 16.26 1.56
CA LEU A 54 4.30 15.51 1.00
C LEU A 54 5.30 15.13 2.10
N LEU A 55 5.61 13.84 2.16
CA LEU A 55 6.77 13.31 2.89
C LEU A 55 7.69 12.65 1.86
N GLY A 56 8.84 13.24 1.56
CA GLY A 56 9.66 12.81 0.44
C GLY A 56 11.16 12.81 0.67
N SER A 57 11.84 11.90 -0.02
CA SER A 57 13.30 11.88 -0.14
C SER A 57 13.74 11.29 -1.48
N GLN A 58 15.01 11.50 -1.84
CA GLN A 58 15.56 10.87 -3.04
C GLN A 58 16.01 9.42 -2.79
N GLN A 59 16.32 9.04 -1.55
CA GLN A 59 16.79 7.70 -1.25
C GLN A 59 15.80 6.97 -0.32
N SER A 60 15.74 7.28 0.96
CA SER A 60 14.94 6.51 1.90
C SER A 60 13.98 7.37 2.71
N THR A 61 12.70 7.09 2.61
CA THR A 61 11.67 7.70 3.45
C THR A 61 11.14 6.66 4.44
N ARG A 62 11.33 6.91 5.73
CA ARG A 62 10.83 6.06 6.82
C ARG A 62 9.78 6.81 7.63
N VAL A 63 8.63 6.20 7.77
CA VAL A 63 7.51 6.72 8.55
C VAL A 63 7.15 5.74 9.66
N SER A 64 7.07 6.23 10.88
CA SER A 64 6.58 5.46 12.03
C SER A 64 5.50 6.24 12.78
N ALA A 65 4.30 5.65 12.95
CA ALA A 65 3.19 6.28 13.65
C ALA A 65 2.22 5.24 14.22
N GLN A 66 1.45 5.60 15.24
CA GLN A 66 0.31 4.78 15.62
C GLN A 66 -0.83 4.90 14.59
N ALA A 67 -1.04 6.10 14.05
CA ALA A 67 -1.96 6.34 12.96
C ALA A 67 -1.31 7.23 11.89
N LEU A 68 -1.33 6.76 10.63
CA LEU A 68 -0.97 7.56 9.46
C LEU A 68 -2.22 7.84 8.64
N VAL A 69 -2.50 9.12 8.43
CA VAL A 69 -3.54 9.61 7.53
C VAL A 69 -2.84 10.24 6.32
N ASN A 70 -3.00 9.62 5.14
CA ASN A 70 -2.36 10.05 3.88
C ASN A 70 -3.41 10.27 2.77
N ARG A 71 -4.64 10.59 3.16
CA ARG A 71 -5.78 10.71 2.24
C ARG A 71 -5.78 12.01 1.44
N GLY A 72 -6.55 12.02 0.32
CA GLY A 72 -6.75 13.24 -0.46
C GLY A 72 -5.46 13.76 -1.07
N ASP A 73 -4.85 12.95 -1.95
CA ASP A 73 -3.60 13.23 -2.64
C ASP A 73 -2.36 13.39 -1.75
N GLY A 74 -2.41 13.00 -0.47
CA GLY A 74 -1.20 12.90 0.36
C GLY A 74 -0.20 11.95 -0.27
N GLU A 75 1.09 12.29 -0.25
CA GLU A 75 2.15 11.49 -0.86
C GLU A 75 3.27 11.16 0.13
N VAL A 76 3.68 9.90 0.13
CA VAL A 76 4.90 9.43 0.78
C VAL A 76 5.77 8.81 -0.31
N SER A 77 6.95 9.38 -0.57
CA SER A 77 7.79 8.97 -1.69
C SER A 77 9.29 8.90 -1.39
N GLY A 78 10.00 8.06 -2.17
CA GLY A 78 11.45 7.84 -2.10
C GLY A 78 11.85 6.61 -2.88
N LYS A 79 13.15 6.35 -3.12
CA LYS A 79 13.55 5.06 -3.70
C LYS A 79 13.17 3.90 -2.79
N ARG A 80 13.44 4.01 -1.50
CA ARG A 80 12.97 3.06 -0.50
C ARG A 80 11.97 3.74 0.43
N VAL A 81 10.75 3.26 0.42
CA VAL A 81 9.70 3.76 1.33
C VAL A 81 9.36 2.66 2.33
N GLU A 82 9.46 2.99 3.60
CA GLU A 82 9.10 2.11 4.70
C GLU A 82 8.11 2.81 5.63
N ALA A 83 6.88 2.29 5.70
CA ALA A 83 5.85 2.75 6.63
C ALA A 83 5.57 1.67 7.68
N ARG A 84 5.84 1.96 8.97
CA ARG A 84 5.51 1.10 10.11
C ARG A 84 4.50 1.81 10.99
N VAL A 85 3.26 1.33 10.96
CA VAL A 85 2.14 2.06 11.55
C VAL A 85 1.19 1.15 12.32
N GLY A 86 0.41 1.71 13.22
CA GLY A 86 -0.72 1.01 13.83
C GLY A 86 -1.87 0.86 12.83
N SER A 87 -2.24 1.96 12.15
CA SER A 87 -3.25 1.98 11.08
C SER A 87 -2.84 2.95 9.97
N LEU A 88 -3.38 2.75 8.77
CA LEU A 88 -3.15 3.60 7.60
C LEU A 88 -4.46 3.94 6.89
N ASP A 89 -4.78 5.22 6.80
CA ASP A 89 -5.82 5.75 5.91
C ASP A 89 -5.15 6.37 4.69
N ASN A 90 -5.11 5.63 3.57
CA ASN A 90 -4.52 6.06 2.29
C ASN A 90 -5.59 6.33 1.21
N ARG A 91 -6.80 6.68 1.59
CA ARG A 91 -7.88 6.95 0.62
C ARG A 91 -7.55 8.08 -0.33
N GLY A 92 -7.41 7.77 -1.62
CA GLY A 92 -6.97 8.73 -2.64
C GLY A 92 -5.55 9.27 -2.41
N GLY A 93 -4.76 8.66 -1.54
CA GLY A 93 -3.35 9.00 -1.30
C GLY A 93 -2.40 8.08 -2.05
N LYS A 94 -1.10 8.35 -1.94
CA LYS A 94 -0.04 7.65 -2.69
C LYS A 94 1.13 7.29 -1.79
N LEU A 95 1.57 6.03 -1.86
CA LEU A 95 2.89 5.59 -1.40
C LEU A 95 3.67 5.08 -2.61
N ILE A 96 4.81 5.72 -2.91
CA ILE A 96 5.54 5.47 -4.17
C ILE A 96 7.03 5.26 -3.88
N GLY A 97 7.59 4.18 -4.42
CA GLY A 97 9.03 3.89 -4.28
C GLY A 97 9.55 2.93 -5.33
N ASP A 98 10.87 2.70 -5.33
CA ASP A 98 11.42 1.55 -6.04
C ASP A 98 11.15 0.29 -5.21
N ASP A 99 11.44 0.34 -3.90
CA ASP A 99 11.08 -0.68 -2.93
C ASP A 99 10.09 -0.09 -1.89
N LEU A 100 8.93 -0.70 -1.77
CA LEU A 100 7.88 -0.26 -0.85
C LEU A 100 7.57 -1.34 0.18
N LEU A 101 7.80 -1.03 1.45
CA LEU A 101 7.43 -1.86 2.59
C LEU A 101 6.38 -1.13 3.45
N VAL A 102 5.21 -1.73 3.57
CA VAL A 102 4.14 -1.24 4.45
C VAL A 102 3.81 -2.29 5.51
N VAL A 103 4.01 -1.96 6.76
CA VAL A 103 3.66 -2.83 7.89
C VAL A 103 2.68 -2.08 8.80
N ALA A 104 1.45 -2.58 8.88
CA ALA A 104 0.44 -2.07 9.78
C ALA A 104 0.01 -3.16 10.78
N SER A 105 0.00 -2.87 12.06
CA SER A 105 -0.53 -3.81 13.05
C SER A 105 -2.06 -3.91 13.01
N GLY A 106 -2.74 -2.91 12.47
CA GLY A 106 -4.18 -2.81 12.30
C GLY A 106 -4.62 -2.87 10.85
N ALA A 107 -5.66 -2.09 10.53
CA ALA A 107 -6.25 -2.02 9.20
C ALA A 107 -5.57 -0.97 8.32
N ILE A 108 -5.59 -1.25 7.02
CA ILE A 108 -5.24 -0.30 5.96
C ILE A 108 -6.50 -0.04 5.12
N ASP A 109 -6.80 1.24 4.88
CA ASP A 109 -7.83 1.67 3.93
C ASP A 109 -7.12 2.32 2.73
N ASN A 110 -7.17 1.66 1.56
CA ASN A 110 -6.56 2.12 0.31
C ASN A 110 -7.60 2.39 -0.78
N ARG A 111 -8.84 2.65 -0.44
CA ARG A 111 -9.87 2.98 -1.43
C ARG A 111 -9.48 4.20 -2.24
N LEU A 112 -9.55 4.13 -3.58
CA LEU A 112 -9.06 5.17 -4.50
C LEU A 112 -7.56 5.49 -4.34
N GLY A 113 -6.84 4.81 -3.46
CA GLY A 113 -5.43 5.06 -3.17
C GLY A 113 -4.49 4.24 -4.04
N LEU A 114 -3.22 4.60 -4.02
CA LEU A 114 -2.17 3.96 -4.80
C LEU A 114 -0.98 3.56 -3.92
N PHE A 115 -0.60 2.28 -3.99
CA PHE A 115 0.73 1.81 -3.64
C PHE A 115 1.46 1.42 -4.92
N SER A 116 2.61 2.04 -5.19
CA SER A 116 3.36 1.80 -6.42
C SER A 116 4.84 1.54 -6.14
N ALA A 117 5.34 0.41 -6.64
CA ALA A 117 6.74 0.05 -6.52
C ALA A 117 7.37 -0.27 -7.88
N ALA A 118 8.60 0.21 -8.11
CA ALA A 118 9.34 -0.15 -9.32
C ALA A 118 9.94 -1.56 -9.24
N ASN A 119 10.36 -2.01 -8.04
CA ASN A 119 11.01 -3.31 -7.87
C ASN A 119 10.15 -4.27 -7.05
N ARG A 120 9.81 -3.90 -5.82
CA ARG A 120 9.09 -4.79 -4.90
C ARG A 120 8.11 -4.01 -4.01
N LEU A 121 6.90 -4.55 -3.90
CA LEU A 121 5.92 -4.14 -2.92
C LEU A 121 5.68 -5.28 -1.92
N ASP A 122 5.91 -5.01 -0.64
CA ASP A 122 5.64 -5.92 0.48
C ASP A 122 4.68 -5.21 1.44
N LEU A 123 3.48 -5.78 1.61
CA LEU A 123 2.45 -5.23 2.48
C LEU A 123 2.01 -6.27 3.51
N ARG A 124 2.10 -5.89 4.79
CA ARG A 124 1.66 -6.73 5.90
C ARG A 124 0.71 -5.94 6.79
N ALA A 125 -0.46 -6.50 7.06
CA ALA A 125 -1.46 -5.86 7.90
C ALA A 125 -2.42 -6.88 8.54
N ARG A 126 -3.30 -6.40 9.42
CA ARG A 126 -4.42 -7.20 9.86
C ARG A 126 -5.46 -7.37 8.74
N SER A 127 -5.79 -6.28 8.06
CA SER A 127 -6.73 -6.26 6.94
C SER A 127 -6.43 -5.11 5.99
N LEU A 128 -6.87 -5.24 4.75
CA LEU A 128 -6.75 -4.22 3.70
C LEU A 128 -8.09 -4.06 3.00
N ASP A 129 -8.59 -2.83 2.99
CA ASP A 129 -9.66 -2.42 2.08
C ASP A 129 -9.01 -1.72 0.87
N ASN A 130 -8.98 -2.42 -0.26
CA ASN A 130 -8.50 -1.94 -1.56
C ASN A 130 -9.65 -1.79 -2.56
N SER A 131 -10.88 -1.78 -2.08
CA SER A 131 -12.07 -1.65 -2.91
C SER A 131 -12.19 -0.26 -3.55
N GLY A 132 -13.18 -0.09 -4.44
CA GLY A 132 -13.44 1.22 -5.03
C GLY A 132 -12.24 1.77 -5.79
N LYS A 133 -11.61 0.98 -6.67
CA LYS A 133 -10.46 1.35 -7.51
C LYS A 133 -9.13 1.57 -6.76
N GLY A 134 -9.01 1.11 -5.52
CA GLY A 134 -7.71 1.06 -4.85
C GLY A 134 -6.72 0.23 -5.67
N THR A 135 -5.46 0.63 -5.70
CA THR A 135 -4.46 -0.03 -6.55
C THR A 135 -3.18 -0.32 -5.78
N LEU A 136 -2.75 -1.57 -5.83
CA LEU A 136 -1.40 -2.02 -5.49
C LEU A 136 -0.70 -2.42 -6.78
N SER A 137 0.44 -1.80 -7.10
CA SER A 137 1.17 -2.05 -8.34
C SER A 137 2.66 -2.24 -8.09
N SER A 138 3.25 -3.25 -8.72
CA SER A 138 4.70 -3.47 -8.73
C SER A 138 5.19 -3.87 -10.11
N ARG A 139 6.30 -3.29 -10.57
CA ARG A 139 6.98 -3.79 -11.79
C ARG A 139 7.78 -5.07 -11.53
N GLY A 140 8.10 -5.37 -10.29
CA GLY A 140 8.69 -6.65 -9.89
C GLY A 140 7.71 -7.47 -9.09
N GLY A 141 8.14 -8.01 -7.96
CA GLY A 141 7.30 -8.84 -7.09
C GLY A 141 6.31 -8.03 -6.25
N LEU A 142 5.14 -8.62 -6.01
CA LEU A 142 4.14 -8.09 -5.12
C LEU A 142 3.77 -9.13 -4.06
N GLU A 143 3.93 -8.78 -2.79
CA GLU A 143 3.61 -9.66 -1.68
C GLU A 143 2.61 -8.98 -0.73
N VAL A 144 1.47 -9.61 -0.49
CA VAL A 144 0.44 -9.17 0.45
C VAL A 144 0.22 -10.26 1.48
N SER A 145 0.41 -9.93 2.76
CA SER A 145 0.20 -10.84 3.88
C SER A 145 -0.74 -10.22 4.91
N LEU A 146 -1.94 -10.76 5.03
CA LEU A 146 -2.97 -10.26 5.94
C LEU A 146 -3.48 -11.38 6.86
N GLY A 147 -3.65 -11.07 8.14
CA GLY A 147 -4.28 -12.01 9.08
C GLY A 147 -5.80 -12.16 8.87
N GLY A 148 -6.45 -11.18 8.23
CA GLY A 148 -7.89 -11.11 8.02
C GLY A 148 -8.28 -10.89 6.56
N LEU A 149 -9.18 -9.93 6.34
CA LEU A 149 -9.80 -9.67 5.04
C LEU A 149 -8.89 -8.82 4.13
N LEU A 150 -8.75 -9.25 2.88
CA LEU A 150 -8.47 -8.42 1.72
C LEU A 150 -9.79 -8.16 1.00
N ASP A 151 -10.28 -6.94 1.08
CA ASP A 151 -11.40 -6.46 0.27
C ASP A 151 -10.85 -5.79 -0.98
N ASN A 152 -11.00 -6.45 -2.14
CA ASN A 152 -10.55 -5.96 -3.45
C ASN A 152 -11.73 -5.81 -4.42
N ARG A 153 -12.93 -5.63 -3.91
CA ARG A 153 -14.15 -5.46 -4.71
C ARG A 153 -14.15 -4.13 -5.47
N ASP A 154 -15.16 -3.96 -6.30
CA ASP A 154 -15.49 -2.68 -6.93
C ASP A 154 -14.27 -2.10 -7.67
N GLU A 155 -13.73 -2.89 -8.60
CA GLU A 155 -12.57 -2.53 -9.43
C GLU A 155 -11.26 -2.32 -8.65
N GLY A 156 -11.10 -2.92 -7.46
CA GLY A 156 -9.81 -2.96 -6.76
C GLY A 156 -8.76 -3.74 -7.56
N ASN A 157 -7.51 -3.30 -7.55
CA ASN A 157 -6.46 -3.85 -8.41
C ASN A 157 -5.20 -4.23 -7.63
N LEU A 158 -4.72 -5.47 -7.84
CA LEU A 158 -3.39 -5.92 -7.46
C LEU A 158 -2.65 -6.34 -8.73
N LEU A 159 -1.63 -5.59 -9.11
CA LEU A 159 -0.95 -5.72 -10.41
C LEU A 159 0.56 -5.95 -10.22
N SER A 160 1.13 -6.96 -10.86
CA SER A 160 2.57 -7.16 -10.86
C SER A 160 3.10 -7.61 -12.23
N LEU A 161 4.33 -7.21 -12.57
CA LEU A 161 5.05 -7.78 -13.70
C LEU A 161 5.88 -9.01 -13.28
N GLY A 162 6.28 -9.10 -12.02
CA GLY A 162 6.90 -10.28 -11.42
C GLY A 162 5.90 -11.12 -10.63
N ALA A 163 6.39 -12.12 -9.91
CA ALA A 163 5.56 -13.01 -9.12
C ALA A 163 4.71 -12.25 -8.08
N GLN A 164 3.45 -12.65 -7.97
CA GLN A 164 2.51 -12.13 -7.00
C GLN A 164 2.13 -13.21 -5.99
N ARG A 165 2.27 -12.87 -4.71
CA ARG A 165 1.86 -13.74 -3.61
C ARG A 165 0.88 -13.01 -2.70
N VAL A 166 -0.28 -13.61 -2.50
CA VAL A 166 -1.34 -13.09 -1.63
C VAL A 166 -1.68 -14.15 -0.60
N THR A 167 -1.39 -13.88 0.67
CA THR A 167 -1.72 -14.76 1.79
C THR A 167 -2.64 -14.01 2.74
N VAL A 168 -3.89 -14.47 2.87
CA VAL A 168 -4.93 -13.74 3.60
C VAL A 168 -5.85 -14.68 4.37
N GLY A 169 -6.53 -14.20 5.39
CA GLY A 169 -7.62 -14.95 6.01
C GLY A 169 -8.78 -15.12 5.04
N GLN A 170 -9.19 -14.04 4.39
CA GLN A 170 -10.29 -14.01 3.42
C GLN A 170 -9.93 -13.09 2.27
N LEU A 171 -10.25 -13.49 1.03
CA LEU A 171 -10.22 -12.64 -0.15
C LEU A 171 -11.64 -12.42 -0.66
N ASP A 172 -12.04 -11.16 -0.76
CA ASP A 172 -13.22 -10.74 -1.50
C ASP A 172 -12.79 -9.95 -2.74
N ASN A 173 -12.87 -10.61 -3.91
CA ASN A 173 -12.46 -10.04 -5.20
C ASN A 173 -13.65 -9.86 -6.15
N ARG A 174 -14.85 -9.73 -5.61
CA ARG A 174 -16.10 -9.59 -6.41
C ARG A 174 -16.17 -8.28 -7.18
N ALA A 175 -17.18 -8.16 -8.04
CA ALA A 175 -17.56 -6.90 -8.69
C ALA A 175 -16.38 -6.19 -9.39
N GLY A 176 -15.68 -6.93 -10.27
CA GLY A 176 -14.59 -6.38 -11.08
C GLY A 176 -13.24 -6.26 -10.38
N GLY A 177 -13.09 -6.84 -9.18
CA GLY A 177 -11.77 -6.93 -8.54
C GLY A 177 -10.77 -7.70 -9.41
N LEU A 178 -9.53 -7.25 -9.50
CA LEU A 178 -8.49 -7.81 -10.36
C LEU A 178 -7.22 -8.15 -9.56
N LEU A 179 -6.78 -9.39 -9.64
CA LEU A 179 -5.42 -9.80 -9.32
C LEU A 179 -4.73 -10.26 -10.61
N SER A 180 -3.68 -9.56 -11.01
CA SER A 180 -2.97 -9.83 -12.27
C SER A 180 -1.46 -9.90 -12.08
N SER A 181 -0.85 -10.97 -12.57
CA SER A 181 0.60 -11.16 -12.61
C SER A 181 1.05 -11.52 -14.02
N ARG A 182 2.13 -10.90 -14.50
CA ARG A 182 2.81 -11.36 -15.73
C ARG A 182 3.81 -12.50 -15.49
N SER A 183 3.80 -13.04 -14.29
CA SER A 183 4.56 -14.23 -13.89
C SER A 183 3.61 -15.17 -13.17
N GLU A 184 3.97 -15.64 -12.00
CA GLU A 184 3.15 -16.52 -11.19
C GLU A 184 2.22 -15.70 -10.26
N LEU A 185 0.98 -16.16 -10.11
CA LEU A 185 0.04 -15.67 -9.11
C LEU A 185 -0.27 -16.79 -8.12
N ASN A 186 0.11 -16.60 -6.87
CA ASN A 186 -0.18 -17.52 -5.79
C ASN A 186 -1.11 -16.85 -4.78
N VAL A 187 -2.31 -17.38 -4.62
CA VAL A 187 -3.30 -16.92 -3.64
C VAL A 187 -3.55 -18.01 -2.62
N HIS A 188 -3.37 -17.69 -1.34
CA HIS A 188 -3.68 -18.58 -0.23
C HIS A 188 -4.60 -17.88 0.76
N GLY A 189 -5.74 -18.54 1.11
CA GLY A 189 -6.69 -17.97 2.05
C GLY A 189 -7.67 -19.01 2.61
N ALA A 190 -8.23 -18.76 3.79
CA ALA A 190 -9.27 -19.64 4.34
C ALA A 190 -10.55 -19.60 3.49
N SER A 191 -10.87 -18.45 2.89
CA SER A 191 -11.94 -18.33 1.90
C SER A 191 -11.57 -17.33 0.79
N LEU A 192 -12.09 -17.60 -0.42
CA LEU A 192 -11.90 -16.79 -1.60
C LEU A 192 -13.22 -16.65 -2.35
N ASP A 193 -13.72 -15.42 -2.50
CA ASP A 193 -14.87 -15.08 -3.30
C ASP A 193 -14.45 -14.22 -4.49
N ASN A 194 -14.54 -14.80 -5.71
CA ASN A 194 -14.14 -14.15 -6.96
C ASN A 194 -15.31 -13.96 -7.94
N ARG A 195 -16.54 -13.91 -7.47
CA ARG A 195 -17.71 -13.74 -8.33
C ARG A 195 -17.70 -12.39 -9.06
N GLY A 196 -17.59 -12.44 -10.39
CA GLY A 196 -17.43 -11.23 -11.21
C GLY A 196 -16.09 -10.52 -11.06
N GLY A 197 -15.10 -11.15 -10.40
CA GLY A 197 -13.72 -10.73 -10.34
C GLY A 197 -12.82 -11.52 -11.29
N VAL A 198 -11.56 -11.12 -11.39
CA VAL A 198 -10.57 -11.73 -12.28
C VAL A 198 -9.30 -12.08 -11.51
N LEU A 199 -8.84 -13.33 -11.66
CA LEU A 199 -7.51 -13.79 -11.28
C LEU A 199 -6.80 -14.22 -12.57
N VAL A 200 -5.69 -13.58 -12.91
CA VAL A 200 -4.95 -13.87 -14.15
C VAL A 200 -3.45 -13.91 -13.92
N ALA A 201 -2.79 -14.87 -14.55
CA ALA A 201 -1.33 -15.02 -14.52
C ALA A 201 -0.83 -15.49 -15.89
N ASP A 202 0.33 -14.98 -16.33
CA ASP A 202 0.93 -15.39 -17.61
C ASP A 202 1.73 -16.70 -17.49
N ALA A 203 2.29 -17.01 -16.30
CA ALA A 203 3.11 -18.23 -16.12
C ALA A 203 2.39 -19.32 -15.32
N GLY A 204 1.76 -19.00 -14.21
CA GLY A 204 1.07 -20.01 -13.40
C GLY A 204 0.15 -19.39 -12.36
N LEU A 205 -1.03 -19.96 -12.20
CA LEU A 205 -2.00 -19.56 -11.19
C LEU A 205 -2.23 -20.68 -10.20
N SER A 206 -1.99 -20.39 -8.93
CA SER A 206 -2.33 -21.28 -7.82
C SER A 206 -3.26 -20.56 -6.84
N ALA A 207 -4.42 -21.14 -6.58
CA ALA A 207 -5.32 -20.70 -5.52
C ALA A 207 -5.55 -21.86 -4.56
N THR A 208 -5.23 -21.66 -3.29
CA THR A 208 -5.30 -22.71 -2.26
C THR A 208 -6.02 -22.20 -1.01
N GLY A 209 -6.80 -23.08 -0.36
CA GLY A 209 -7.53 -22.74 0.87
C GLY A 209 -8.75 -23.60 1.12
N GLY A 210 -9.64 -23.12 1.99
CA GLY A 210 -10.77 -23.92 2.45
C GLY A 210 -12.03 -23.81 1.58
N ALA A 211 -12.52 -22.60 1.34
CA ALA A 211 -13.76 -22.37 0.58
C ALA A 211 -13.50 -21.44 -0.61
N PHE A 212 -13.94 -21.87 -1.80
CA PHE A 212 -13.79 -21.10 -3.03
C PHE A 212 -15.13 -20.90 -3.70
N ASP A 213 -15.43 -19.65 -4.08
CA ASP A 213 -16.51 -19.28 -4.98
C ASP A 213 -15.92 -18.59 -6.20
N LEU A 214 -15.78 -19.33 -7.31
CA LEU A 214 -15.02 -18.96 -8.50
C LEU A 214 -15.94 -18.95 -9.70
N SER A 215 -16.59 -17.84 -10.00
CA SER A 215 -17.46 -17.75 -11.18
C SER A 215 -16.70 -17.45 -12.48
N LEU A 216 -15.48 -16.90 -12.45
CA LEU A 216 -14.61 -16.70 -13.62
C LEU A 216 -13.14 -16.79 -13.22
N ILE A 217 -12.45 -17.82 -13.67
CA ILE A 217 -10.98 -17.91 -13.68
C ILE A 217 -10.53 -17.84 -15.13
N HIS A 218 -9.70 -16.86 -15.48
CA HIS A 218 -9.05 -16.81 -16.77
C HIS A 218 -7.58 -17.20 -16.61
N ILE A 219 -7.22 -18.38 -17.07
CA ILE A 219 -5.83 -18.82 -17.21
C ILE A 219 -5.48 -18.56 -18.69
N SER A 220 -4.66 -17.57 -18.98
CA SER A 220 -4.13 -17.41 -20.33
C SER A 220 -2.79 -18.13 -20.41
N GLU A 221 -2.78 -19.40 -20.87
CA GLU A 221 -1.55 -20.00 -21.40
C GLU A 221 -1.24 -19.35 -22.76
N ARG A 222 -0.16 -18.60 -22.88
CA ARG A 222 0.42 -18.31 -24.19
C ARG A 222 1.00 -19.61 -24.72
N ALA A 223 0.37 -20.18 -25.75
CA ALA A 223 1.02 -21.18 -26.57
C ALA A 223 2.31 -20.56 -27.15
N GLY A 224 3.45 -21.19 -26.85
CA GLY A 224 4.77 -20.85 -27.41
C GLY A 224 4.87 -21.05 -28.92
#